data_34888283b6a11a90deff284b989ef60f
#
_entry.id   34888283b6a11a90deff284b989ef60f
#
_cell.length_a   1.000
_cell.length_b   1.000
_cell.length_c   1.000
_cell.angle_alpha   90.00
_cell.angle_beta   90.00
_cell.angle_gamma   90.00
#
_symmetry.space_group_name_H-M   'P 1'
#
loop_
_entity.id
_entity.type
_entity.pdbx_description
1 polymer ?
#
loop_
_entity_poly.entity_id
_entity_poly.type
_entity_poly.pdbx_seq_one_letter_code
_entity_poly.pdbx_strand_id
1 'polypeptide(L)'
;MTIHHNFIGCDIGKEAVDIFDPRTARFCRIPNTEAQLSAFAKRLDPAGDLVVLEATGHCDRLVRLCLAQAGIAFARVNPKTARRFAEARGRLAKTDRIDARSLSHMGAMFGLSADAPPCPVHERLAALARRRDQLVDARAGERRHLGEAFDPAVRADIEAMIAILGERIAAIESAIDEQMQSGNLAEGARRLASAPGVGKVTALALLAHMPELGTLSPKAAASLAGLAPFNDDSGKRAGRRRIKGGRPRVRKALYMAALGAIRASSRLRTFYLAVKARTGAAKAAIIAVARKLITILNAMQRDKTHFR
;
A
#
# COMPACT_ATOMS: atom_id res chain seq x y z
N MET A 1 25.68 -0.77 2.25
CA MET A 1 24.56 -1.15 3.13
C MET A 1 24.95 -0.70 4.53
N THR A 2 24.23 0.24 5.12
CA THR A 2 24.46 0.64 6.53
C THR A 2 23.99 -0.49 7.44
N ILE A 3 24.88 -1.00 8.30
CA ILE A 3 24.53 -2.04 9.26
C ILE A 3 24.05 -1.32 10.52
N HIS A 4 22.74 -1.38 10.79
CA HIS A 4 22.20 -0.86 12.04
C HIS A 4 22.38 -1.88 13.16
N HIS A 5 22.83 -1.41 14.32
CA HIS A 5 23.10 -2.25 15.48
C HIS A 5 21.99 -2.18 16.53
N ASN A 6 21.23 -1.11 16.57
CA ASN A 6 20.17 -0.87 17.54
C ASN A 6 18.82 -0.78 16.86
N PHE A 7 17.89 -1.64 17.23
CA PHE A 7 16.53 -1.67 16.72
C PHE A 7 15.58 -1.15 17.78
N ILE A 8 15.19 0.12 17.67
CA ILE A 8 14.30 0.77 18.62
C ILE A 8 12.85 0.49 18.20
N GLY A 9 12.08 -0.14 19.08
CA GLY A 9 10.69 -0.47 18.78
C GLY A 9 9.74 0.67 19.14
N CYS A 10 8.84 1.04 18.21
CA CYS A 10 7.82 2.06 18.42
C CYS A 10 6.43 1.50 18.09
N ASP A 11 5.58 1.39 19.11
CA ASP A 11 4.14 1.17 18.92
C ASP A 11 3.43 2.51 18.85
N ILE A 12 2.67 2.73 17.78
CA ILE A 12 2.14 4.06 17.43
C ILE A 12 0.63 4.08 17.60
N GLY A 13 0.19 4.76 18.66
CA GLY A 13 -1.19 5.15 18.85
C GLY A 13 -1.54 6.50 18.21
N LYS A 14 -2.82 6.84 18.20
CA LYS A 14 -3.32 8.13 17.73
C LYS A 14 -2.77 9.30 18.57
N GLU A 15 -2.74 9.13 19.88
CA GLU A 15 -2.41 10.20 20.84
C GLU A 15 -0.99 10.08 21.40
N ALA A 16 -0.45 8.86 21.43
CA ALA A 16 0.86 8.61 22.03
C ALA A 16 1.63 7.54 21.26
N VAL A 17 2.94 7.54 21.45
CA VAL A 17 3.88 6.55 20.92
C VAL A 17 4.59 5.89 22.11
N ASP A 18 4.53 4.57 22.18
CA ASP A 18 5.26 3.75 23.14
C ASP A 18 6.57 3.30 22.52
N ILE A 19 7.68 3.60 23.17
CA ILE A 19 9.03 3.41 22.66
C ILE A 19 9.78 2.47 23.58
N PHE A 20 10.45 1.47 22.99
CA PHE A 20 11.39 0.61 23.66
C PHE A 20 12.80 0.77 23.09
N ASP A 21 13.75 1.20 23.92
CA ASP A 21 15.16 1.28 23.59
C ASP A 21 15.91 0.07 24.15
N PRO A 22 16.43 -0.83 23.29
CA PRO A 22 17.12 -2.05 23.73
C PRO A 22 18.44 -1.77 24.45
N ARG A 23 19.11 -0.62 24.21
CA ARG A 23 20.38 -0.25 24.85
C ARG A 23 20.25 -0.07 26.35
N THR A 24 19.15 0.54 26.77
CA THR A 24 18.87 0.84 28.16
C THR A 24 17.83 -0.06 28.80
N ALA A 25 17.19 -0.90 27.98
CA ALA A 25 16.02 -1.72 28.33
C ALA A 25 14.84 -0.88 28.90
N ARG A 26 14.80 0.43 28.58
CA ARG A 26 13.80 1.37 29.07
C ARG A 26 12.62 1.53 28.13
N PHE A 27 11.48 1.74 28.73
CA PHE A 27 10.26 2.16 28.06
C PHE A 27 10.03 3.64 28.29
N CYS A 28 9.53 4.30 27.25
CA CYS A 28 9.14 5.69 27.29
C CYS A 28 7.84 5.84 26.51
N ARG A 29 6.89 6.59 27.03
CA ARG A 29 5.66 6.98 26.34
C ARG A 29 5.69 8.47 26.11
N ILE A 30 5.54 8.89 24.86
CA ILE A 30 5.53 10.30 24.46
C ILE A 30 4.26 10.62 23.69
N PRO A 31 3.74 11.86 23.75
CA PRO A 31 2.66 12.32 22.89
C PRO A 31 3.04 12.22 21.40
N ASN A 32 2.08 11.80 20.56
CA ASN A 32 2.25 11.73 19.10
C ASN A 32 2.12 13.14 18.48
N THR A 33 3.00 14.06 18.87
CA THR A 33 3.09 15.45 18.42
C THR A 33 4.45 15.72 17.78
N GLU A 34 4.49 16.67 16.84
CA GLU A 34 5.72 17.01 16.11
C GLU A 34 6.87 17.38 17.03
N ALA A 35 6.60 18.20 18.08
CA ALA A 35 7.61 18.64 19.03
C ALA A 35 8.26 17.47 19.77
N GLN A 36 7.46 16.55 20.30
CA GLN A 36 7.95 15.41 21.07
C GLN A 36 8.67 14.38 20.18
N LEU A 37 8.14 14.13 19.00
CA LEU A 37 8.75 13.22 18.04
C LEU A 37 10.06 13.75 17.47
N SER A 38 10.15 15.05 17.21
CA SER A 38 11.40 15.70 16.79
C SER A 38 12.44 15.69 17.91
N ALA A 39 12.03 15.93 19.16
CA ALA A 39 12.91 15.81 20.31
C ALA A 39 13.40 14.37 20.53
N PHE A 40 12.55 13.38 20.31
CA PHE A 40 12.93 11.97 20.32
C PHE A 40 13.93 11.66 19.21
N ALA A 41 13.64 12.01 17.96
CA ALA A 41 14.48 11.72 16.80
C ALA A 41 15.89 12.32 16.94
N LYS A 42 16.03 13.54 17.50
CA LYS A 42 17.32 14.19 17.74
C LYS A 42 18.24 13.48 18.76
N ARG A 43 17.69 12.57 19.58
CA ARG A 43 18.47 11.79 20.56
C ARG A 43 19.00 10.48 19.99
N LEU A 44 18.62 10.14 18.77
CA LEU A 44 18.99 8.90 18.10
C LEU A 44 20.28 9.11 17.29
N ASP A 45 21.03 8.02 17.14
CA ASP A 45 22.22 7.99 16.30
C ASP A 45 21.87 7.61 14.86
N PRO A 46 22.07 8.52 13.87
CA PRO A 46 21.78 8.22 12.47
C PRO A 46 22.58 7.05 11.89
N ALA A 47 23.74 6.76 12.46
CA ALA A 47 24.61 5.70 11.96
C ALA A 47 24.25 4.31 12.53
N GLY A 48 23.81 4.25 13.81
CA GLY A 48 23.60 3.02 14.53
C GLY A 48 22.14 2.62 14.77
N ASP A 49 21.22 3.59 14.81
CA ASP A 49 19.84 3.36 15.23
C ASP A 49 18.91 3.15 14.03
N LEU A 50 18.02 2.15 14.14
CA LEU A 50 16.91 1.95 13.23
C LEU A 50 15.61 1.83 14.03
N VAL A 51 14.65 2.68 13.73
CA VAL A 51 13.33 2.66 14.39
C VAL A 51 12.43 1.66 13.69
N VAL A 52 11.95 0.66 14.42
CA VAL A 52 11.00 -0.36 13.93
C VAL A 52 9.60 0.01 14.39
N LEU A 53 8.70 0.20 13.46
CA LEU A 53 7.34 0.63 13.71
C LEU A 53 6.31 -0.19 12.94
N GLU A 54 5.11 -0.27 13.49
CA GLU A 54 4.00 -0.93 12.83
C GLU A 54 3.35 -0.01 11.80
N ALA A 55 2.97 -0.56 10.64
CA ALA A 55 2.28 0.19 9.59
C ALA A 55 0.81 0.42 9.97
N THR A 56 0.54 1.43 10.81
CA THR A 56 -0.78 1.77 11.38
C THR A 56 -1.58 2.79 10.55
N GLY A 57 -1.35 2.83 9.25
CA GLY A 57 -2.09 3.65 8.29
C GLY A 57 -1.67 5.12 8.32
N HIS A 58 -2.45 6.02 8.94
CA HIS A 58 -2.14 7.45 8.99
C HIS A 58 -1.40 7.88 10.27
N CYS A 59 -1.47 7.06 11.33
CA CYS A 59 -0.87 7.40 12.62
C CYS A 59 0.67 7.41 12.56
N ASP A 60 1.27 6.58 11.71
CA ASP A 60 2.73 6.48 11.55
C ASP A 60 3.35 7.62 10.72
N ARG A 61 2.51 8.43 10.07
CA ARG A 61 3.00 9.46 9.14
C ARG A 61 3.87 10.50 9.82
N LEU A 62 3.43 11.04 10.95
CA LEU A 62 4.15 12.09 11.66
C LEU A 62 5.49 11.58 12.19
N VAL A 63 5.50 10.38 12.76
CA VAL A 63 6.74 9.72 13.25
C VAL A 63 7.75 9.59 12.12
N ARG A 64 7.32 9.05 10.96
CA ARG A 64 8.20 8.86 9.79
C ARG A 64 8.77 10.18 9.25
N LEU A 65 7.97 11.25 9.24
CA LEU A 65 8.44 12.56 8.81
C LEU A 65 9.49 13.11 9.77
N CYS A 66 9.26 13.08 11.09
CA CYS A 66 10.22 13.55 12.08
C CYS A 66 11.54 12.75 12.05
N LEU A 67 11.44 11.41 11.90
CA LEU A 67 12.63 10.56 11.77
C LEU A 67 13.42 10.90 10.49
N ALA A 68 12.73 11.04 9.35
CA ALA A 68 13.37 11.38 8.09
C ALA A 68 14.03 12.76 8.10
N GLN A 69 13.41 13.75 8.74
CA GLN A 69 13.99 15.10 8.92
C GLN A 69 15.26 15.08 9.78
N ALA A 70 15.31 14.16 10.75
CA ALA A 70 16.49 13.97 11.59
C ALA A 70 17.54 13.02 10.98
N GLY A 71 17.31 12.49 9.76
CA GLY A 71 18.20 11.52 9.12
C GLY A 71 18.19 10.13 9.76
N ILE A 72 17.19 9.81 10.58
CA ILE A 72 17.07 8.54 11.29
C ILE A 72 16.39 7.49 10.40
N ALA A 73 17.03 6.34 10.27
CA ALA A 73 16.50 5.19 9.55
C ALA A 73 15.29 4.58 10.28
N PHE A 74 14.29 4.11 9.52
CA PHE A 74 13.16 3.39 10.08
C PHE A 74 12.74 2.23 9.17
N ALA A 75 12.10 1.21 9.75
CA ALA A 75 11.50 0.09 9.04
C ALA A 75 10.06 -0.11 9.50
N ARG A 76 9.13 -0.22 8.54
CA ARG A 76 7.72 -0.50 8.81
C ARG A 76 7.44 -1.98 8.68
N VAL A 77 6.85 -2.56 9.70
CA VAL A 77 6.44 -3.95 9.68
C VAL A 77 4.93 -4.09 9.50
N ASN A 78 4.51 -5.17 8.86
CA ASN A 78 3.10 -5.46 8.70
C ASN A 78 2.49 -5.86 10.04
N PRO A 79 1.34 -5.27 10.47
CA PRO A 79 0.67 -5.57 11.73
C PRO A 79 0.43 -7.06 11.97
N LYS A 80 0.01 -7.79 10.95
CA LYS A 80 -0.22 -9.25 11.06
C LYS A 80 1.08 -10.01 11.28
N THR A 81 2.20 -9.54 10.70
CA THR A 81 3.51 -10.18 10.88
C THR A 81 4.05 -9.88 12.27
N ALA A 82 3.94 -8.65 12.75
CA ALA A 82 4.32 -8.26 14.11
C ALA A 82 3.53 -9.08 15.15
N ARG A 83 2.21 -9.19 14.98
CA ARG A 83 1.36 -10.00 15.86
C ARG A 83 1.77 -11.47 15.90
N ARG A 84 1.97 -12.12 14.75
CA ARG A 84 2.41 -13.52 14.66
C ARG A 84 3.80 -13.73 15.28
N PHE A 85 4.68 -12.77 15.13
CA PHE A 85 5.99 -12.81 15.77
C PHE A 85 5.88 -12.78 17.31
N ALA A 86 5.02 -11.91 17.86
CA ALA A 86 4.76 -11.85 19.29
C ALA A 86 4.16 -13.17 19.81
N GLU A 87 3.19 -13.74 19.09
CA GLU A 87 2.57 -15.04 19.40
C GLU A 87 3.59 -16.19 19.37
N ALA A 88 4.46 -16.25 18.34
CA ALA A 88 5.50 -17.25 18.23
C ALA A 88 6.51 -17.20 19.39
N ARG A 89 6.67 -16.05 20.05
CA ARG A 89 7.48 -15.88 21.26
C ARG A 89 6.73 -16.17 22.57
N GLY A 90 5.52 -16.73 22.49
CA GLY A 90 4.68 -17.03 23.67
C GLY A 90 4.05 -15.79 24.30
N ARG A 91 4.05 -14.63 23.63
CA ARG A 91 3.46 -13.40 24.14
C ARG A 91 2.04 -13.25 23.61
N LEU A 92 1.08 -13.81 24.36
CA LEU A 92 -0.34 -13.77 24.05
C LEU A 92 -1.00 -12.48 24.54
N ALA A 93 -0.50 -11.88 25.63
CA ALA A 93 -0.98 -10.63 26.15
C ALA A 93 -0.68 -9.48 25.18
N LYS A 94 -1.65 -8.59 24.99
CA LYS A 94 -1.53 -7.38 24.19
C LYS A 94 -1.44 -6.17 25.12
N THR A 95 -0.29 -5.53 25.17
CA THR A 95 -0.08 -4.22 25.78
C THR A 95 0.91 -3.43 24.94
N ASP A 96 0.75 -2.12 24.89
CA ASP A 96 1.59 -1.21 24.08
C ASP A 96 3.09 -1.42 24.37
N ARG A 97 3.46 -1.68 25.64
CA ARG A 97 4.85 -2.00 26.05
C ARG A 97 5.37 -3.31 25.48
N ILE A 98 4.51 -4.34 25.44
CA ILE A 98 4.88 -5.65 24.86
C ILE A 98 5.04 -5.51 23.36
N ASP A 99 4.19 -4.72 22.72
CA ASP A 99 4.18 -4.51 21.29
C ASP A 99 5.44 -3.73 20.85
N ALA A 100 5.79 -2.61 21.52
CA ALA A 100 7.03 -1.87 21.24
C ALA A 100 8.30 -2.75 21.43
N ARG A 101 8.37 -3.51 22.52
CA ARG A 101 9.49 -4.45 22.74
C ARG A 101 9.56 -5.56 21.69
N SER A 102 8.42 -6.06 21.26
CA SER A 102 8.34 -7.10 20.23
C SER A 102 8.81 -6.59 18.88
N LEU A 103 8.50 -5.33 18.53
CA LEU A 103 8.99 -4.68 17.32
C LEU A 103 10.51 -4.54 17.32
N SER A 104 11.11 -4.11 18.43
CA SER A 104 12.56 -4.04 18.61
C SER A 104 13.22 -5.39 18.40
N HIS A 105 12.73 -6.43 19.07
CA HIS A 105 13.25 -7.79 18.92
C HIS A 105 13.08 -8.35 17.51
N MET A 106 11.96 -8.03 16.85
CA MET A 106 11.72 -8.42 15.47
C MET A 106 12.74 -7.78 14.53
N GLY A 107 13.05 -6.50 14.74
CA GLY A 107 14.08 -5.79 13.97
C GLY A 107 15.44 -6.47 14.07
N ALA A 108 15.88 -6.78 15.29
CA ALA A 108 17.15 -7.42 15.55
C ALA A 108 17.20 -8.85 14.99
N MET A 109 16.14 -9.65 15.19
CA MET A 109 16.12 -11.06 14.77
C MET A 109 16.09 -11.23 13.24
N PHE A 110 15.39 -10.36 12.54
CA PHE A 110 15.28 -10.43 11.07
C PHE A 110 16.29 -9.53 10.34
N GLY A 111 17.09 -8.74 11.05
CA GLY A 111 18.03 -7.81 10.42
C GLY A 111 17.30 -6.86 9.47
N LEU A 112 16.24 -6.20 9.95
CA LEU A 112 15.42 -5.33 9.10
C LEU A 112 16.27 -4.21 8.50
N SER A 113 16.05 -3.96 7.22
CA SER A 113 16.66 -2.83 6.50
C SER A 113 15.73 -1.63 6.50
N ALA A 114 16.30 -0.44 6.37
CA ALA A 114 15.58 0.81 6.33
C ALA A 114 14.62 0.90 5.14
N ASP A 115 13.42 1.42 5.39
CA ASP A 115 12.50 1.87 4.33
C ASP A 115 13.03 3.16 3.69
N ALA A 116 12.61 3.42 2.46
CA ALA A 116 12.86 4.71 1.82
C ALA A 116 12.15 5.84 2.61
N PRO A 117 12.80 7.02 2.75
CA PRO A 117 12.18 8.16 3.41
C PRO A 117 10.88 8.60 2.71
N PRO A 118 9.93 9.22 3.44
CA PRO A 118 8.68 9.68 2.85
C PRO A 118 8.94 10.72 1.76
N CYS A 119 8.32 10.52 0.60
CA CYS A 119 8.35 11.49 -0.48
C CYS A 119 7.07 12.35 -0.42
N PRO A 120 7.13 13.66 -0.15
CA PRO A 120 5.96 14.52 -0.03
C PRO A 120 5.03 14.47 -1.25
N VAL A 121 5.61 14.37 -2.44
CA VAL A 121 4.88 14.27 -3.71
C VAL A 121 4.02 13.01 -3.77
N HIS A 122 4.61 11.84 -3.43
CA HIS A 122 3.89 10.58 -3.39
C HIS A 122 2.87 10.52 -2.25
N GLU A 123 3.17 11.11 -1.08
CA GLU A 123 2.23 11.17 0.04
C GLU A 123 1.00 12.00 -0.30
N ARG A 124 1.20 13.18 -0.94
CA ARG A 124 0.11 14.03 -1.42
C ARG A 124 -0.75 13.29 -2.46
N LEU A 125 -0.12 12.66 -3.45
CA LEU A 125 -0.83 11.89 -4.47
C LEU A 125 -1.64 10.75 -3.85
N ALA A 126 -1.06 10.03 -2.89
CA ALA A 126 -1.76 8.96 -2.16
C ALA A 126 -2.92 9.47 -1.31
N ALA A 127 -2.81 10.66 -0.73
CA ALA A 127 -3.90 11.30 0.02
C ALA A 127 -5.06 11.68 -0.90
N LEU A 128 -4.78 12.33 -2.02
CA LEU A 128 -5.77 12.69 -3.05
C LEU A 128 -6.46 11.44 -3.62
N ALA A 129 -5.69 10.41 -3.97
CA ALA A 129 -6.24 9.15 -4.48
C ALA A 129 -7.17 8.47 -3.46
N ARG A 130 -6.79 8.46 -2.17
CA ARG A 130 -7.67 7.94 -1.11
C ARG A 130 -8.96 8.75 -0.99
N ARG A 131 -8.87 10.08 -1.04
CA ARG A 131 -10.07 10.92 -0.95
C ARG A 131 -11.00 10.72 -2.14
N ARG A 132 -10.45 10.62 -3.34
CA ARG A 132 -11.22 10.27 -4.54
C ARG A 132 -11.97 8.96 -4.36
N ASP A 133 -11.30 7.89 -3.90
CA ASP A 133 -11.93 6.58 -3.66
C ASP A 133 -13.10 6.69 -2.67
N GLN A 134 -12.91 7.43 -1.56
CA GLN A 134 -13.96 7.64 -0.55
C GLN A 134 -15.19 8.33 -1.15
N LEU A 135 -14.98 9.37 -1.96
CA LEU A 135 -16.08 10.09 -2.61
C LEU A 135 -16.81 9.23 -3.66
N VAL A 136 -16.06 8.41 -4.42
CA VAL A 136 -16.64 7.48 -5.40
C VAL A 136 -17.45 6.39 -4.68
N ASP A 137 -16.95 5.85 -3.57
CA ASP A 137 -17.67 4.83 -2.80
C ASP A 137 -18.93 5.43 -2.14
N ALA A 138 -18.87 6.68 -1.63
CA ALA A 138 -20.03 7.39 -1.11
C ALA A 138 -21.09 7.59 -2.20
N ARG A 139 -20.69 8.11 -3.38
CA ARG A 139 -21.62 8.29 -4.51
C ARG A 139 -22.23 6.97 -4.99
N ALA A 140 -21.48 5.88 -4.95
CA ALA A 140 -22.02 4.56 -5.27
C ALA A 140 -23.03 4.08 -4.21
N GLY A 141 -22.86 4.49 -2.95
CA GLY A 141 -23.85 4.29 -1.87
C GLY A 141 -25.15 5.01 -2.17
N GLU A 142 -25.10 6.32 -2.44
CA GLU A 142 -26.27 7.13 -2.75
C GLU A 142 -27.02 6.61 -3.98
N ARG A 143 -26.32 6.16 -5.01
CA ARG A 143 -26.97 5.54 -6.18
C ARG A 143 -27.76 4.27 -5.86
N ARG A 144 -27.33 3.49 -4.84
CA ARG A 144 -28.10 2.32 -4.38
C ARG A 144 -29.35 2.79 -3.63
N HIS A 145 -29.21 3.76 -2.73
CA HIS A 145 -30.33 4.35 -2.01
C HIS A 145 -31.39 4.93 -2.97
N LEU A 146 -30.93 5.61 -4.05
CA LEU A 146 -31.83 6.12 -5.10
C LEU A 146 -32.64 5.00 -5.78
N GLY A 147 -32.02 3.82 -5.97
CA GLY A 147 -32.72 2.66 -6.53
C GLY A 147 -33.79 2.06 -5.61
N GLU A 148 -33.69 2.30 -4.31
CA GLU A 148 -34.62 1.79 -3.28
C GLU A 148 -35.68 2.83 -2.87
N ALA A 149 -35.41 4.12 -3.11
CA ALA A 149 -36.29 5.22 -2.73
C ALA A 149 -37.52 5.31 -3.63
N PHE A 150 -38.70 5.40 -3.04
CA PHE A 150 -39.99 5.56 -3.75
C PHE A 150 -40.59 6.95 -3.59
N ASP A 151 -40.33 7.63 -2.47
CA ASP A 151 -40.86 8.98 -2.21
C ASP A 151 -40.16 10.03 -3.07
N PRO A 152 -40.90 10.91 -3.76
CA PRO A 152 -40.30 11.91 -4.66
C PRO A 152 -39.36 12.91 -3.95
N ALA A 153 -39.67 13.32 -2.71
CA ALA A 153 -38.86 14.29 -1.99
C ALA A 153 -37.54 13.63 -1.54
N VAL A 154 -37.59 12.38 -1.10
CA VAL A 154 -36.38 11.58 -0.74
C VAL A 154 -35.50 11.36 -1.98
N ARG A 155 -36.11 11.04 -3.13
CA ARG A 155 -35.37 10.90 -4.40
C ARG A 155 -34.66 12.16 -4.80
N ALA A 156 -35.34 13.30 -4.71
CA ALA A 156 -34.75 14.60 -5.06
C ALA A 156 -33.56 14.95 -4.16
N ASP A 157 -33.62 14.67 -2.85
CA ASP A 157 -32.50 14.87 -1.91
C ASP A 157 -31.30 13.98 -2.27
N ILE A 158 -31.52 12.69 -2.54
CA ILE A 158 -30.47 11.77 -2.94
C ILE A 158 -29.80 12.18 -4.27
N GLU A 159 -30.60 12.63 -5.24
CA GLU A 159 -30.10 13.12 -6.54
C GLU A 159 -29.23 14.37 -6.35
N ALA A 160 -29.63 15.29 -5.48
CA ALA A 160 -28.83 16.46 -5.11
C ALA A 160 -27.50 16.05 -4.46
N MET A 161 -27.52 15.09 -3.54
CA MET A 161 -26.29 14.56 -2.91
C MET A 161 -25.37 13.90 -3.94
N ILE A 162 -25.90 13.13 -4.89
CA ILE A 162 -25.12 12.51 -5.99
C ILE A 162 -24.44 13.59 -6.84
N ALA A 163 -25.13 14.71 -7.14
CA ALA A 163 -24.57 15.83 -7.87
C ALA A 163 -23.41 16.49 -7.12
N ILE A 164 -23.59 16.81 -5.83
CA ILE A 164 -22.55 17.39 -4.96
C ILE A 164 -21.33 16.47 -4.91
N LEU A 165 -21.52 15.17 -4.72
CA LEU A 165 -20.42 14.20 -4.73
C LEU A 165 -19.71 14.14 -6.08
N GLY A 166 -20.47 14.32 -7.18
CA GLY A 166 -19.92 14.44 -8.53
C GLY A 166 -18.96 15.61 -8.68
N GLU A 167 -19.37 16.80 -8.25
CA GLU A 167 -18.53 18.01 -8.25
C GLU A 167 -17.27 17.86 -7.39
N ARG A 168 -17.42 17.28 -6.19
CA ARG A 168 -16.27 17.03 -5.30
C ARG A 168 -15.27 16.03 -5.90
N ILE A 169 -15.75 15.00 -6.59
CA ILE A 169 -14.90 14.06 -7.31
C ILE A 169 -14.13 14.79 -8.42
N ALA A 170 -14.79 15.62 -9.23
CA ALA A 170 -14.15 16.37 -10.29
C ALA A 170 -13.06 17.31 -9.76
N ALA A 171 -13.31 18.02 -8.64
CA ALA A 171 -12.32 18.88 -8.00
C ALA A 171 -11.07 18.11 -7.52
N ILE A 172 -11.27 16.94 -6.91
CA ILE A 172 -10.14 16.08 -6.49
C ILE A 172 -9.40 15.50 -7.70
N GLU A 173 -10.11 15.15 -8.78
CA GLU A 173 -9.48 14.65 -10.01
C GLU A 173 -8.65 15.73 -10.70
N SER A 174 -9.08 17.01 -10.68
CA SER A 174 -8.27 18.14 -11.15
C SER A 174 -6.97 18.28 -10.34
N ALA A 175 -7.06 18.25 -9.01
CA ALA A 175 -5.88 18.32 -8.14
C ALA A 175 -4.91 17.12 -8.35
N ILE A 176 -5.44 15.94 -8.64
CA ILE A 176 -4.64 14.76 -9.02
C ILE A 176 -3.93 15.00 -10.35
N ASP A 177 -4.62 15.56 -11.34
CA ASP A 177 -4.05 15.84 -12.65
C ASP A 177 -2.90 16.85 -12.58
N GLU A 178 -3.09 17.93 -11.86
CA GLU A 178 -2.04 18.92 -11.58
C GLU A 178 -0.81 18.26 -10.95
N GLN A 179 -1.04 17.42 -9.93
CA GLN A 179 0.04 16.69 -9.26
C GLN A 179 0.75 15.71 -10.20
N MET A 180 -0.02 15.02 -11.07
CA MET A 180 0.53 14.03 -12.01
C MET A 180 1.23 14.66 -13.21
N GLN A 181 0.99 15.93 -13.50
CA GLN A 181 1.69 16.66 -14.57
C GLN A 181 3.08 17.15 -14.15
N SER A 182 3.45 17.05 -12.89
CA SER A 182 4.74 17.50 -12.38
C SER A 182 5.84 16.46 -12.55
N GLY A 183 6.92 16.84 -13.24
CA GLY A 183 8.20 16.13 -13.28
C GLY A 183 8.14 14.63 -13.63
N ASN A 184 8.83 13.82 -12.85
CA ASN A 184 8.96 12.37 -13.06
C ASN A 184 7.64 11.58 -13.01
N LEU A 185 6.59 12.14 -12.35
CA LEU A 185 5.28 11.49 -12.29
C LEU A 185 4.58 11.49 -13.65
N ALA A 186 4.66 12.59 -14.40
CA ALA A 186 4.04 12.69 -15.71
C ALA A 186 4.58 11.64 -16.69
N GLU A 187 5.88 11.47 -16.69
CA GLU A 187 6.52 10.49 -17.57
C GLU A 187 6.25 9.06 -17.11
N GLY A 188 6.27 8.81 -15.79
CA GLY A 188 5.88 7.53 -15.23
C GLY A 188 4.42 7.15 -15.57
N ALA A 189 3.51 8.12 -15.50
CA ALA A 189 2.11 7.92 -15.86
C ALA A 189 1.94 7.61 -17.35
N ARG A 190 2.61 8.35 -18.24
CA ARG A 190 2.58 8.09 -19.70
C ARG A 190 3.11 6.71 -20.03
N ARG A 191 4.24 6.30 -19.43
CA ARG A 191 4.77 4.94 -19.60
C ARG A 191 3.75 3.88 -19.17
N LEU A 192 3.18 3.99 -17.98
CA LEU A 192 2.18 3.03 -17.50
C LEU A 192 0.96 2.97 -18.42
N ALA A 193 0.45 4.13 -18.84
CA ALA A 193 -0.74 4.24 -19.70
C ALA A 193 -0.53 3.68 -21.11
N SER A 194 0.71 3.51 -21.56
CA SER A 194 0.99 2.86 -22.85
C SER A 194 0.69 1.36 -22.84
N ALA A 195 0.61 0.73 -21.66
CA ALA A 195 0.28 -0.69 -21.58
C ALA A 195 -1.22 -0.94 -21.79
N PRO A 196 -1.59 -2.02 -22.49
CA PRO A 196 -2.98 -2.32 -22.79
C PRO A 196 -3.80 -2.48 -21.51
N GLY A 197 -4.95 -1.84 -21.46
CA GLY A 197 -5.88 -1.86 -20.32
C GLY A 197 -5.48 -0.98 -19.14
N VAL A 198 -4.34 -0.29 -19.19
CA VAL A 198 -3.89 0.62 -18.14
C VAL A 198 -4.34 2.04 -18.49
N GLY A 199 -5.42 2.49 -17.90
CA GLY A 199 -5.90 3.87 -17.99
C GLY A 199 -5.37 4.75 -16.86
N LYS A 200 -5.77 6.03 -16.87
CA LYS A 200 -5.40 7.06 -15.89
C LYS A 200 -5.60 6.61 -14.43
N VAL A 201 -6.73 5.98 -14.11
CA VAL A 201 -7.05 5.51 -12.75
C VAL A 201 -6.09 4.40 -12.30
N THR A 202 -5.71 3.49 -13.19
CA THR A 202 -4.74 2.43 -12.86
C THR A 202 -3.34 3.01 -12.70
N ALA A 203 -2.91 3.92 -13.59
CA ALA A 203 -1.63 4.60 -13.45
C ALA A 203 -1.54 5.38 -12.14
N LEU A 204 -2.59 6.14 -11.78
CA LEU A 204 -2.71 6.82 -10.50
C LEU A 204 -2.57 5.86 -9.32
N ALA A 205 -3.33 4.76 -9.32
CA ALA A 205 -3.29 3.79 -8.23
C ALA A 205 -1.89 3.18 -8.03
N LEU A 206 -1.17 2.93 -9.12
CA LEU A 206 0.20 2.42 -9.08
C LEU A 206 1.19 3.48 -8.56
N LEU A 207 1.17 4.69 -9.10
CA LEU A 207 2.08 5.76 -8.69
C LEU A 207 1.84 6.20 -7.25
N ALA A 208 0.57 6.26 -6.83
CA ALA A 208 0.19 6.69 -5.49
C ALA A 208 0.43 5.61 -4.41
N HIS A 209 0.22 4.35 -4.76
CA HIS A 209 0.20 3.27 -3.78
C HIS A 209 1.27 2.21 -3.98
N MET A 210 2.17 2.38 -4.95
CA MET A 210 3.29 1.47 -5.21
C MET A 210 4.51 2.25 -5.73
N PRO A 211 5.04 3.22 -4.94
CA PRO A 211 6.17 4.06 -5.35
C PRO A 211 7.45 3.26 -5.61
N GLU A 212 7.54 2.03 -5.09
CA GLU A 212 8.65 1.09 -5.32
C GLU A 212 8.62 0.44 -6.72
N LEU A 213 7.59 0.72 -7.52
CA LEU A 213 7.46 0.15 -8.87
C LEU A 213 8.63 0.59 -9.77
N GLY A 214 9.32 -0.39 -10.33
CA GLY A 214 10.55 -0.19 -11.09
C GLY A 214 11.82 -0.60 -10.34
N THR A 215 11.77 -0.74 -9.02
CA THR A 215 12.92 -1.18 -8.22
C THR A 215 12.78 -2.62 -7.71
N LEU A 216 11.59 -3.20 -7.83
CA LEU A 216 11.27 -4.50 -7.27
C LEU A 216 11.65 -5.67 -8.20
N SER A 217 11.94 -6.83 -7.62
CA SER A 217 11.95 -8.07 -8.40
C SER A 217 10.53 -8.41 -8.88
N PRO A 218 10.36 -9.17 -9.98
CA PRO A 218 9.03 -9.57 -10.48
C PRO A 218 8.17 -10.29 -9.42
N LYS A 219 8.80 -11.11 -8.58
CA LYS A 219 8.12 -11.82 -7.47
C LYS A 219 7.67 -10.87 -6.37
N ALA A 220 8.54 -9.92 -5.98
CA ALA A 220 8.23 -8.90 -4.98
C ALA A 220 7.11 -7.97 -5.46
N ALA A 221 7.13 -7.50 -6.71
CA ALA A 221 6.08 -6.68 -7.31
C ALA A 221 4.73 -7.39 -7.28
N ALA A 222 4.66 -8.67 -7.69
CA ALA A 222 3.44 -9.47 -7.64
C ALA A 222 2.93 -9.70 -6.21
N SER A 223 3.83 -9.93 -5.26
CA SER A 223 3.50 -10.13 -3.84
C SER A 223 2.96 -8.85 -3.21
N LEU A 224 3.64 -7.73 -3.43
CA LEU A 224 3.25 -6.42 -2.90
C LEU A 224 1.90 -5.94 -3.49
N ALA A 225 1.63 -6.25 -4.76
CA ALA A 225 0.33 -6.03 -5.38
C ALA A 225 -0.78 -6.99 -4.87
N GLY A 226 -0.41 -8.02 -4.10
CA GLY A 226 -1.35 -9.04 -3.60
C GLY A 226 -1.85 -9.98 -4.69
N LEU A 227 -1.03 -10.24 -5.72
CA LEU A 227 -1.34 -11.09 -6.85
C LEU A 227 -0.49 -12.38 -6.87
N ALA A 228 0.39 -12.57 -5.90
CA ALA A 228 1.13 -13.82 -5.74
C ALA A 228 0.21 -14.91 -5.18
N PRO A 229 0.12 -16.09 -5.82
CA PRO A 229 -0.60 -17.21 -5.25
C PRO A 229 0.24 -17.85 -4.14
N PHE A 230 -0.37 -18.10 -3.01
CA PHE A 230 0.20 -18.88 -1.91
C PHE A 230 -0.35 -20.29 -1.95
N ASN A 231 0.53 -21.28 -1.75
CA ASN A 231 0.15 -22.66 -1.58
C ASN A 231 -0.52 -22.83 -0.21
N ASP A 232 -1.43 -23.77 -0.14
CA ASP A 232 -2.15 -24.17 1.08
C ASP A 232 -2.11 -25.70 1.16
N ASP A 233 -0.90 -26.26 0.97
CA ASP A 233 -0.67 -27.69 0.91
C ASP A 233 -0.36 -28.20 2.32
N SER A 234 -0.97 -29.29 2.74
CA SER A 234 -0.70 -29.95 4.02
C SER A 234 -0.67 -31.48 3.84
N GLY A 235 0.46 -32.10 4.09
CA GLY A 235 0.66 -33.54 3.93
C GLY A 235 0.31 -34.00 2.51
N LYS A 236 -0.62 -34.96 2.38
CA LYS A 236 -1.08 -35.47 1.06
C LYS A 236 -2.13 -34.59 0.37
N ARG A 237 -2.59 -33.50 1.02
CA ARG A 237 -3.63 -32.62 0.48
C ARG A 237 -3.00 -31.45 -0.28
N ALA A 238 -3.13 -31.44 -1.61
CA ALA A 238 -2.85 -30.26 -2.44
C ALA A 238 -4.02 -29.26 -2.32
N GLY A 239 -3.83 -28.17 -1.60
CA GLY A 239 -4.82 -27.11 -1.41
C GLY A 239 -4.95 -26.20 -2.65
N ARG A 240 -6.10 -25.50 -2.77
CA ARG A 240 -6.26 -24.50 -3.82
C ARG A 240 -5.39 -23.27 -3.53
N ARG A 241 -4.53 -22.92 -4.47
CA ARG A 241 -3.73 -21.69 -4.39
C ARG A 241 -4.62 -20.47 -4.36
N ARG A 242 -4.41 -19.61 -3.37
CA ARG A 242 -5.16 -18.35 -3.20
C ARG A 242 -4.22 -17.16 -3.08
N ILE A 243 -4.65 -16.03 -3.64
CA ILE A 243 -3.95 -14.76 -3.42
C ILE A 243 -4.27 -14.25 -2.01
N LYS A 244 -3.24 -13.78 -1.27
CA LYS A 244 -3.39 -13.24 0.09
C LYS A 244 -2.52 -11.99 0.24
N GLY A 245 -2.87 -11.08 1.17
CA GLY A 245 -2.05 -9.92 1.52
C GLY A 245 -1.93 -8.87 0.41
N GLY A 246 -0.84 -8.15 0.42
CA GLY A 246 -0.54 -7.06 -0.52
C GLY A 246 -1.46 -5.83 -0.38
N ARG A 247 -1.35 -4.92 -1.33
CA ARG A 247 -2.08 -3.63 -1.36
C ARG A 247 -3.43 -3.77 -2.09
N PRO A 248 -4.59 -3.74 -1.39
CA PRO A 248 -5.89 -4.01 -2.01
C PRO A 248 -6.26 -3.03 -3.13
N ARG A 249 -5.90 -1.74 -2.99
CA ARG A 249 -6.15 -0.72 -4.03
C ARG A 249 -5.40 -1.01 -5.32
N VAL A 250 -4.14 -1.37 -5.22
CA VAL A 250 -3.30 -1.78 -6.36
C VAL A 250 -3.90 -3.02 -7.03
N ARG A 251 -4.28 -4.03 -6.23
CA ARG A 251 -4.90 -5.24 -6.76
C ARG A 251 -6.22 -4.98 -7.48
N LYS A 252 -7.11 -4.11 -6.90
CA LYS A 252 -8.38 -3.71 -7.53
C LYS A 252 -8.14 -3.03 -8.89
N ALA A 253 -7.20 -2.09 -8.94
CA ALA A 253 -6.86 -1.39 -10.17
C ALA A 253 -6.28 -2.33 -11.24
N LEU A 254 -5.36 -3.22 -10.86
CA LEU A 254 -4.76 -4.20 -11.76
C LEU A 254 -5.75 -5.27 -12.24
N TYR A 255 -6.75 -5.63 -11.44
CA TYR A 255 -7.83 -6.52 -11.87
C TYR A 255 -8.65 -5.89 -13.00
N MET A 256 -9.03 -4.61 -12.84
CA MET A 256 -9.75 -3.87 -13.89
C MET A 256 -8.89 -3.65 -15.13
N ALA A 257 -7.63 -3.31 -14.96
CA ALA A 257 -6.67 -3.20 -16.06
C ALA A 257 -6.51 -4.52 -16.82
N ALA A 258 -6.48 -5.66 -16.13
CA ALA A 258 -6.39 -6.98 -16.75
C ALA A 258 -7.62 -7.29 -17.63
N LEU A 259 -8.83 -6.90 -17.21
CA LEU A 259 -10.03 -7.04 -18.03
C LEU A 259 -9.93 -6.23 -19.33
N GLY A 260 -9.43 -4.98 -19.24
CA GLY A 260 -9.16 -4.14 -20.41
C GLY A 260 -8.06 -4.73 -21.30
N ALA A 261 -6.97 -5.19 -20.70
CA ALA A 261 -5.84 -5.78 -21.41
C ALA A 261 -6.19 -7.05 -22.20
N ILE A 262 -7.06 -7.90 -21.65
CA ILE A 262 -7.55 -9.11 -22.33
C ILE A 262 -8.34 -8.74 -23.61
N ARG A 263 -9.01 -7.58 -23.62
CA ARG A 263 -9.76 -7.10 -24.79
C ARG A 263 -8.84 -6.44 -25.82
N ALA A 264 -7.87 -5.66 -25.36
CA ALA A 264 -7.02 -4.81 -26.20
C ALA A 264 -5.78 -5.53 -26.78
N SER A 265 -5.31 -6.64 -26.17
CA SER A 265 -4.09 -7.32 -26.57
C SER A 265 -4.36 -8.80 -26.91
N SER A 266 -4.06 -9.20 -28.15
CA SER A 266 -4.14 -10.59 -28.59
C SER A 266 -3.25 -11.52 -27.74
N ARG A 267 -2.02 -11.08 -27.45
CA ARG A 267 -1.05 -11.83 -26.62
C ARG A 267 -1.54 -12.09 -25.20
N LEU A 268 -2.17 -11.09 -24.54
CA LEU A 268 -2.73 -11.26 -23.20
C LEU A 268 -4.03 -12.04 -23.22
N ARG A 269 -4.81 -11.92 -24.28
CA ARG A 269 -6.02 -12.77 -24.52
C ARG A 269 -5.64 -14.24 -24.66
N THR A 270 -4.65 -14.58 -25.49
CA THR A 270 -4.16 -15.95 -25.65
C THR A 270 -3.70 -16.53 -24.33
N PHE A 271 -2.91 -15.74 -23.55
CA PHE A 271 -2.49 -16.16 -22.22
C PHE A 271 -3.67 -16.39 -21.26
N TYR A 272 -4.67 -15.50 -21.29
CA TYR A 272 -5.90 -15.65 -20.50
C TYR A 272 -6.63 -16.97 -20.85
N LEU A 273 -6.83 -17.23 -22.14
CA LEU A 273 -7.55 -18.43 -22.62
C LEU A 273 -6.81 -19.72 -22.22
N ALA A 274 -5.49 -19.75 -22.36
CA ALA A 274 -4.67 -20.90 -21.96
C ALA A 274 -4.78 -21.18 -20.44
N VAL A 275 -4.72 -20.13 -19.61
CA VAL A 275 -4.88 -20.28 -18.15
C VAL A 275 -6.31 -20.71 -17.80
N LYS A 276 -7.33 -20.13 -18.44
CA LYS A 276 -8.74 -20.48 -18.23
C LYS A 276 -9.00 -21.95 -18.59
N ALA A 277 -8.49 -22.42 -19.72
CA ALA A 277 -8.62 -23.81 -20.13
C ALA A 277 -8.01 -24.78 -19.11
N ARG A 278 -6.81 -24.44 -18.61
CA ARG A 278 -6.10 -25.28 -17.62
C ARG A 278 -6.75 -25.29 -16.24
N THR A 279 -7.31 -24.16 -15.79
CA THR A 279 -7.80 -24.00 -14.40
C THR A 279 -9.30 -24.17 -14.26
N GLY A 280 -10.07 -24.12 -15.34
CA GLY A 280 -11.53 -24.08 -15.35
C GLY A 280 -12.13 -22.79 -14.76
N ALA A 281 -11.31 -21.80 -14.35
CA ALA A 281 -11.77 -20.66 -13.57
C ALA A 281 -11.38 -19.31 -14.20
N ALA A 282 -12.39 -18.59 -14.73
CA ALA A 282 -12.19 -17.28 -15.36
C ALA A 282 -11.52 -16.26 -14.42
N LYS A 283 -11.94 -16.20 -13.16
CA LYS A 283 -11.37 -15.27 -12.16
C LYS A 283 -9.88 -15.57 -11.90
N ALA A 284 -9.48 -16.84 -11.83
CA ALA A 284 -8.07 -17.21 -11.66
C ALA A 284 -7.24 -16.79 -12.88
N ALA A 285 -7.78 -16.95 -14.08
CA ALA A 285 -7.13 -16.52 -15.32
C ALA A 285 -6.95 -14.98 -15.38
N ILE A 286 -7.97 -14.20 -14.97
CA ILE A 286 -7.85 -12.73 -14.87
C ILE A 286 -6.75 -12.34 -13.87
N ILE A 287 -6.67 -12.98 -12.70
CA ILE A 287 -5.62 -12.75 -11.72
C ILE A 287 -4.22 -13.08 -12.27
N ALA A 288 -4.11 -14.15 -13.08
CA ALA A 288 -2.85 -14.50 -13.73
C ALA A 288 -2.42 -13.42 -14.75
N VAL A 289 -3.36 -12.85 -15.52
CA VAL A 289 -3.11 -11.71 -16.41
C VAL A 289 -2.70 -10.49 -15.61
N ALA A 290 -3.41 -10.14 -14.52
CA ALA A 290 -3.08 -9.04 -13.65
C ALA A 290 -1.65 -9.16 -13.06
N ARG A 291 -1.26 -10.39 -12.66
CA ARG A 291 0.09 -10.69 -12.21
C ARG A 291 1.14 -10.51 -13.31
N LYS A 292 0.86 -10.98 -14.53
CA LYS A 292 1.74 -10.74 -15.67
C LYS A 292 1.85 -9.27 -16.00
N LEU A 293 0.72 -8.54 -15.95
CA LEU A 293 0.68 -7.11 -16.21
C LEU A 293 1.57 -6.33 -15.22
N ILE A 294 1.45 -6.57 -13.89
CA ILE A 294 2.30 -5.84 -12.92
C ILE A 294 3.79 -6.13 -13.12
N THR A 295 4.18 -7.33 -13.53
CA THR A 295 5.60 -7.62 -13.82
C THR A 295 6.10 -6.88 -15.05
N ILE A 296 5.25 -6.73 -16.07
CA ILE A 296 5.55 -5.91 -17.27
C ILE A 296 5.67 -4.44 -16.86
N LEU A 297 4.70 -3.90 -16.15
CA LEU A 297 4.70 -2.50 -15.70
C LEU A 297 5.91 -2.17 -14.81
N ASN A 298 6.33 -3.12 -13.97
CA ASN A 298 7.54 -2.98 -13.17
C ASN A 298 8.80 -2.90 -14.04
N ALA A 299 8.91 -3.75 -15.06
CA ALA A 299 10.01 -3.69 -16.02
C ALA A 299 10.02 -2.37 -16.82
N MET A 300 8.85 -1.95 -17.31
CA MET A 300 8.70 -0.67 -18.04
C MET A 300 9.17 0.53 -17.21
N GLN A 301 8.84 0.57 -15.91
CA GLN A 301 9.27 1.65 -15.02
C GLN A 301 10.78 1.58 -14.72
N ARG A 302 11.33 0.37 -14.54
CA ARG A 302 12.76 0.16 -14.32
C ARG A 302 13.59 0.58 -15.54
N ASP A 303 13.18 0.13 -16.73
CA ASP A 303 13.93 0.31 -17.97
C ASP A 303 13.56 1.63 -18.68
N LYS A 304 12.62 2.42 -18.09
CA LYS A 304 12.09 3.68 -18.62
C LYS A 304 11.57 3.55 -20.06
N THR A 305 10.96 2.41 -20.40
CA THR A 305 10.44 2.08 -21.74
C THR A 305 8.92 2.08 -21.78
N HIS A 306 8.34 2.35 -22.96
CA HIS A 306 6.92 2.17 -23.22
C HIS A 306 6.61 0.70 -23.57
N PHE A 307 5.34 0.34 -23.48
CA PHE A 307 4.89 -0.99 -23.90
C PHE A 307 5.08 -1.18 -25.40
N ARG A 308 5.63 -2.35 -25.79
CA ARG A 308 5.85 -2.79 -27.19
C ARG A 308 5.07 -4.05 -27.50
#